data_fce0c5580430e2bf42cef3fea003d99f
#
_entry.id   fce0c5580430e2bf42cef3fea003d99f
#
_cell.length_a   1.000
_cell.length_b   1.000
_cell.length_c   1.000
_cell.angle_alpha   90.00
_cell.angle_beta   90.00
_cell.angle_gamma   90.00
#
_symmetry.space_group_name_H-M   'P 1'
#
loop_
_entity.id
_entity.type
_entity.pdbx_description
1 polymer ?
#
loop_
_entity_poly.entity_id
_entity_poly.type
_entity_poly.pdbx_seq_one_letter_code
_entity_poly.pdbx_strand_id
1 'polypeptide(L)'
;VVFTGRELSAEEDAQLHTMARSVVVKGVESPERLLDETALFLHRTITALPPEKQRMLERLYSSDEDLVGRTVLLVDDDARNIFTLSSVLERRGMNVLTATTGKEAIQLLDATPEVAIVLMDIMMPEMDGYQTMQAIRSNREYRRLPIIALTAKAMKGDREKCLEAGASDYLAKPVNTEQLLSALRMWLHR
;
A
#
# COMPACT_ATOMS: atom_id res chain seq x y z
N VAL A 1 19.28 -5.37 -10.72
CA VAL A 1 18.48 -4.39 -11.47
C VAL A 1 19.44 -3.47 -12.22
N VAL A 2 19.26 -3.29 -13.50
CA VAL A 2 20.02 -2.33 -14.32
C VAL A 2 19.10 -1.16 -14.68
N PHE A 3 19.60 0.04 -14.50
CA PHE A 3 18.93 1.29 -14.83
C PHE A 3 19.61 1.93 -16.05
N THR A 4 18.90 2.15 -17.13
CA THR A 4 19.46 2.80 -18.32
C THR A 4 18.61 4.00 -18.73
N GLY A 5 19.26 5.08 -19.17
CA GLY A 5 18.62 6.32 -19.62
C GLY A 5 18.45 6.41 -21.14
N ARG A 6 18.78 5.38 -21.90
CA ARG A 6 18.62 5.34 -23.36
C ARG A 6 17.82 4.12 -23.80
N GLU A 7 17.21 4.20 -24.97
CA GLU A 7 16.63 3.04 -25.63
C GLU A 7 17.74 2.02 -25.97
N LEU A 8 17.46 0.76 -25.66
CA LEU A 8 18.36 -0.35 -25.90
C LEU A 8 18.05 -1.00 -27.25
N SER A 9 19.09 -1.40 -27.98
CA SER A 9 18.89 -2.30 -29.12
C SER A 9 18.51 -3.70 -28.63
N ALA A 10 17.92 -4.51 -29.51
CA ALA A 10 17.51 -5.88 -29.14
C ALA A 10 18.70 -6.75 -28.69
N GLU A 11 19.90 -6.51 -29.18
CA GLU A 11 21.12 -7.21 -28.76
C GLU A 11 21.61 -6.76 -27.38
N GLU A 12 21.59 -5.46 -27.10
CA GLU A 12 21.94 -4.88 -25.82
C GLU A 12 20.96 -5.30 -24.71
N ASP A 13 19.66 -5.33 -25.04
CA ASP A 13 18.61 -5.79 -24.13
C ASP A 13 18.79 -7.27 -23.78
N ALA A 14 19.04 -8.12 -24.75
CA ALA A 14 19.34 -9.54 -24.55
C ALA A 14 20.58 -9.77 -23.68
N GLN A 15 21.66 -9.00 -23.88
CA GLN A 15 22.88 -9.09 -23.07
C GLN A 15 22.64 -8.64 -21.63
N LEU A 16 21.89 -7.56 -21.43
CA LEU A 16 21.57 -7.07 -20.09
C LEU A 16 20.66 -8.05 -19.33
N HIS A 17 19.72 -8.71 -20.01
CA HIS A 17 18.86 -9.74 -19.39
C HIS A 17 19.63 -11.01 -18.99
N THR A 18 20.80 -11.29 -19.59
CA THR A 18 21.68 -12.38 -19.13
C THR A 18 22.43 -12.04 -17.83
N MET A 19 22.71 -10.76 -17.60
CA MET A 19 23.49 -10.28 -16.46
C MET A 19 22.60 -9.74 -15.32
N ALA A 20 21.40 -9.28 -15.65
CA ALA A 20 20.46 -8.69 -14.69
C ALA A 20 19.09 -9.35 -14.78
N ARG A 21 18.49 -9.68 -13.63
CA ARG A 21 17.15 -10.26 -13.57
C ARG A 21 16.03 -9.29 -13.91
N SER A 22 16.31 -8.00 -13.94
CA SER A 22 15.38 -6.96 -14.35
C SER A 22 16.14 -5.78 -14.93
N VAL A 23 15.68 -5.27 -16.06
CA VAL A 23 16.22 -4.10 -16.76
C VAL A 23 15.11 -3.06 -16.86
N VAL A 24 15.36 -1.86 -16.35
CA VAL A 24 14.41 -0.75 -16.38
C VAL A 24 14.96 0.36 -17.25
N VAL A 25 14.25 0.68 -18.32
CA VAL A 25 14.61 1.79 -19.24
C VAL A 25 14.04 3.09 -18.68
N LYS A 26 14.91 4.08 -18.52
CA LYS A 26 14.56 5.41 -18.02
C LYS A 26 13.85 6.20 -19.13
N GLY A 27 12.58 6.38 -19.05
CA GLY A 27 11.80 7.16 -20.02
C GLY A 27 10.34 6.76 -20.12
N VAL A 28 9.99 5.64 -19.55
CA VAL A 28 8.61 5.17 -19.49
C VAL A 28 8.19 5.05 -18.05
N GLU A 29 7.45 6.04 -17.59
CA GLU A 29 6.51 5.99 -16.50
C GLU A 29 7.07 5.86 -15.07
N SER A 30 6.80 6.90 -14.34
CA SER A 30 6.65 7.12 -12.90
C SER A 30 7.66 6.44 -11.93
N PRO A 31 8.11 7.20 -10.94
CA PRO A 31 8.90 6.70 -9.81
C PRO A 31 8.26 5.49 -9.11
N GLU A 32 6.92 5.38 -9.20
CA GLU A 32 6.13 4.30 -8.58
C GLU A 32 6.42 2.93 -9.21
N ARG A 33 6.61 2.86 -10.53
CA ARG A 33 6.94 1.60 -11.21
C ARG A 33 8.33 1.09 -10.84
N LEU A 34 9.27 2.01 -10.63
CA LEU A 34 10.59 1.66 -10.13
C LEU A 34 10.53 1.11 -8.72
N LEU A 35 9.71 1.74 -7.86
CA LEU A 35 9.49 1.28 -6.49
C LEU A 35 8.83 -0.11 -6.46
N ASP A 36 7.84 -0.36 -7.29
CA ASP A 36 7.14 -1.64 -7.41
C ASP A 36 8.07 -2.77 -7.85
N GLU A 37 8.86 -2.54 -8.89
CA GLU A 37 9.83 -3.54 -9.36
C GLU A 37 10.96 -3.74 -8.36
N THR A 38 11.40 -2.67 -7.69
CA THR A 38 12.45 -2.76 -6.67
C THR A 38 11.94 -3.46 -5.40
N ALA A 39 10.70 -3.18 -4.97
CA ALA A 39 10.07 -3.85 -3.84
C ALA A 39 9.86 -5.35 -4.11
N LEU A 40 9.39 -5.72 -5.32
CA LEU A 40 9.26 -7.12 -5.73
C LEU A 40 10.63 -7.84 -5.75
N PHE A 41 11.68 -7.13 -6.11
CA PHE A 41 13.05 -7.63 -6.17
C PHE A 41 13.65 -7.77 -4.76
N LEU A 42 13.40 -6.82 -3.88
CA LEU A 42 13.83 -6.86 -2.47
C LEU A 42 13.16 -8.01 -1.72
N HIS A 43 11.88 -8.27 -1.94
CA HIS A 43 11.21 -9.44 -1.34
C HIS A 43 11.80 -10.76 -1.81
N ARG A 44 12.12 -10.90 -3.09
CA ARG A 44 12.82 -12.10 -3.60
C ARG A 44 14.24 -12.23 -3.08
N THR A 45 14.91 -11.11 -2.85
CA THR A 45 16.29 -11.10 -2.33
C THR A 45 16.32 -11.41 -0.84
N ILE A 46 15.31 -10.99 -0.07
CA ILE A 46 15.19 -11.29 1.37
C ILE A 46 15.06 -12.80 1.60
N THR A 47 14.22 -13.47 0.81
CA THR A 47 14.06 -14.94 0.92
C THR A 47 15.30 -15.74 0.47
N ALA A 48 16.20 -15.13 -0.31
CA ALA A 48 17.45 -15.74 -0.76
C ALA A 48 18.65 -15.43 0.17
N LEU A 49 18.47 -14.58 1.18
CA LEU A 49 19.52 -14.26 2.15
C LEU A 49 19.68 -15.36 3.21
N PRO A 50 20.88 -15.53 3.80
CA PRO A 50 21.07 -16.39 4.96
C PRO A 50 20.12 -16.02 6.10
N PRO A 51 19.63 -16.99 6.91
CA PRO A 51 18.63 -16.76 7.96
C PRO A 51 18.99 -15.66 8.96
N GLU A 52 20.29 -15.47 9.25
CA GLU A 52 20.74 -14.38 10.12
C GLU A 52 20.53 -12.99 9.52
N LYS A 53 20.76 -12.84 8.21
CA LYS A 53 20.52 -11.57 7.50
C LYS A 53 19.04 -11.33 7.28
N GLN A 54 18.24 -12.38 7.08
CA GLN A 54 16.77 -12.27 7.06
C GLN A 54 16.26 -11.72 8.40
N ARG A 55 16.68 -12.31 9.54
CA ARG A 55 16.31 -11.84 10.89
C ARG A 55 16.80 -10.43 11.19
N MET A 56 17.97 -10.04 10.66
CA MET A 56 18.49 -8.68 10.84
C MET A 56 17.67 -7.64 10.07
N LEU A 57 17.23 -7.97 8.84
CA LEU A 57 16.32 -7.17 8.06
C LEU A 57 14.91 -7.17 8.66
N GLU A 58 14.41 -8.32 9.10
CA GLU A 58 13.15 -8.42 9.85
C GLU A 58 13.17 -7.53 11.10
N ARG A 59 14.27 -7.44 11.82
CA ARG A 59 14.41 -6.52 12.97
C ARG A 59 14.48 -5.05 12.57
N LEU A 60 15.10 -4.72 11.43
CA LEU A 60 15.12 -3.35 10.89
C LEU A 60 13.75 -2.92 10.38
N TYR A 61 12.97 -3.87 9.83
CA TYR A 61 11.61 -3.62 9.35
C TYR A 61 10.52 -3.93 10.40
N SER A 62 10.87 -4.50 11.54
CA SER A 62 9.93 -4.93 12.59
C SER A 62 9.86 -3.99 13.79
N SER A 63 10.34 -2.76 13.70
CA SER A 63 10.00 -1.80 14.74
C SER A 63 8.53 -1.42 14.56
N ASP A 64 7.66 -2.10 15.30
CA ASP A 64 6.26 -1.72 15.42
C ASP A 64 6.10 -0.33 16.07
N GLU A 65 7.21 0.30 16.46
CA GLU A 65 7.30 1.65 17.02
C GLU A 65 6.63 2.69 16.13
N ASP A 66 6.75 2.55 14.79
CA ASP A 66 6.07 3.45 13.84
C ASP A 66 4.56 3.28 13.81
N LEU A 67 4.03 2.15 14.28
CA LEU A 67 2.60 1.82 14.30
C LEU A 67 1.95 2.12 15.64
N VAL A 68 2.70 1.99 16.75
CA VAL A 68 2.17 2.14 18.10
C VAL A 68 1.57 3.53 18.31
N GLY A 69 0.33 3.56 18.78
CA GLY A 69 -0.43 4.78 19.06
C GLY A 69 -0.93 5.52 17.81
N ARG A 70 -0.61 5.07 16.59
CA ARG A 70 -1.17 5.65 15.36
C ARG A 70 -2.62 5.24 15.19
N THR A 71 -3.44 6.18 14.75
CA THR A 71 -4.86 5.94 14.47
C THR A 71 -5.06 5.59 13.00
N VAL A 72 -5.68 4.46 12.73
CA VAL A 72 -6.06 3.99 11.40
C VAL A 72 -7.58 3.97 11.27
N LEU A 73 -8.10 4.47 10.16
CA LEU A 73 -9.51 4.31 9.80
C LEU A 73 -9.64 3.13 8.83
N LEU A 74 -10.33 2.09 9.25
CA LEU A 74 -10.62 0.90 8.45
C LEU A 74 -12.06 0.98 7.92
N VAL A 75 -12.21 0.98 6.60
CA VAL A 75 -13.50 1.10 5.92
C VAL A 75 -13.76 -0.16 5.10
N ASP A 76 -14.74 -0.95 5.48
CA ASP A 76 -15.15 -2.18 4.80
C ASP A 76 -16.59 -2.51 5.20
N ASP A 77 -17.44 -2.93 4.28
CA ASP A 77 -18.85 -3.27 4.56
C ASP A 77 -19.02 -4.68 5.17
N ASP A 78 -17.99 -5.52 5.12
CA ASP A 78 -18.00 -6.85 5.72
C ASP A 78 -17.41 -6.83 7.14
N ALA A 79 -18.26 -7.03 8.15
CA ALA A 79 -17.88 -7.09 9.55
C ALA A 79 -16.76 -8.12 9.85
N ARG A 80 -16.64 -9.19 9.05
CA ARG A 80 -15.59 -10.22 9.21
C ARG A 80 -14.23 -9.66 8.81
N ASN A 81 -14.17 -8.88 7.73
CA ASN A 81 -12.96 -8.20 7.31
C ASN A 81 -12.54 -7.17 8.38
N ILE A 82 -13.49 -6.35 8.84
CA ILE A 82 -13.27 -5.39 9.93
C ILE A 82 -12.68 -6.09 11.13
N PHE A 83 -13.32 -7.15 11.63
CA PHE A 83 -12.86 -7.87 12.81
C PHE A 83 -11.46 -8.45 12.63
N THR A 84 -11.19 -9.06 11.49
CA THR A 84 -9.91 -9.70 11.19
C THR A 84 -8.78 -8.66 11.14
N LEU A 85 -8.97 -7.59 10.37
CA LEU A 85 -7.95 -6.56 10.20
C LEU A 85 -7.76 -5.73 11.46
N SER A 86 -8.85 -5.35 12.18
CA SER A 86 -8.76 -4.65 13.46
C SER A 86 -7.94 -5.45 14.47
N SER A 87 -8.21 -6.76 14.60
CA SER A 87 -7.45 -7.61 15.52
C SER A 87 -5.95 -7.66 15.23
N VAL A 88 -5.57 -7.62 13.95
CA VAL A 88 -4.16 -7.57 13.53
C VAL A 88 -3.53 -6.24 13.90
N LEU A 89 -4.21 -5.13 13.62
CA LEU A 89 -3.71 -3.77 13.83
C LEU A 89 -3.62 -3.40 15.30
N GLU A 90 -4.64 -3.75 16.10
CA GLU A 90 -4.67 -3.54 17.54
C GLU A 90 -3.55 -4.32 18.27
N ARG A 91 -3.24 -5.54 17.83
CA ARG A 91 -2.10 -6.31 18.35
C ARG A 91 -0.75 -5.64 18.10
N ARG A 92 -0.67 -4.72 17.15
CA ARG A 92 0.51 -3.91 16.84
C ARG A 92 0.48 -2.54 17.53
N GLY A 93 -0.48 -2.34 18.43
CA GLY A 93 -0.60 -1.12 19.22
C GLY A 93 -1.22 0.06 18.48
N MET A 94 -1.89 -0.16 17.34
CA MET A 94 -2.62 0.87 16.62
C MET A 94 -4.00 1.12 17.25
N ASN A 95 -4.48 2.36 17.15
CA ASN A 95 -5.87 2.71 17.44
C ASN A 95 -6.68 2.51 16.17
N VAL A 96 -7.71 1.66 16.20
CA VAL A 96 -8.51 1.34 15.03
C VAL A 96 -9.88 1.99 15.14
N LEU A 97 -10.20 2.85 14.17
CA LEU A 97 -11.56 3.35 13.92
C LEU A 97 -12.14 2.55 12.76
N THR A 98 -13.42 2.24 12.82
CA THR A 98 -14.07 1.43 11.78
C THR A 98 -15.27 2.17 11.20
N ALA A 99 -15.47 2.04 9.89
CA ALA A 99 -16.65 2.51 9.19
C ALA A 99 -17.14 1.40 8.24
N THR A 100 -18.44 1.28 8.10
CA THR A 100 -19.08 0.30 7.22
C THR A 100 -19.54 0.90 5.89
N THR A 101 -19.47 2.21 5.75
CA THR A 101 -19.86 2.95 4.55
C THR A 101 -18.91 4.11 4.27
N GLY A 102 -18.84 4.55 3.00
CA GLY A 102 -18.04 5.71 2.61
C GLY A 102 -18.50 7.01 3.30
N LYS A 103 -19.80 7.19 3.51
CA LYS A 103 -20.34 8.36 4.23
C LYS A 103 -19.90 8.41 5.68
N GLU A 104 -19.97 7.27 6.37
CA GLU A 104 -19.50 7.12 7.76
C GLU A 104 -18.00 7.39 7.86
N ALA A 105 -17.21 6.90 6.90
CA ALA A 105 -15.78 7.13 6.85
C ALA A 105 -15.44 8.63 6.77
N ILE A 106 -16.13 9.39 5.93
CA ILE A 106 -15.93 10.84 5.79
C ILE A 106 -16.30 11.55 7.10
N GLN A 107 -17.43 11.20 7.72
CA GLN A 107 -17.85 11.78 9.01
C GLN A 107 -16.84 11.51 10.13
N LEU A 108 -16.30 10.29 10.18
CA LEU A 108 -15.26 9.93 11.16
C LEU A 108 -13.95 10.70 10.93
N LEU A 109 -13.55 10.92 9.68
CA LEU A 109 -12.38 11.74 9.38
C LEU A 109 -12.57 13.18 9.86
N ASP A 110 -13.74 13.77 9.61
CA ASP A 110 -14.04 15.14 10.05
C ASP A 110 -14.11 15.27 11.59
N ALA A 111 -14.50 14.19 12.28
CA ALA A 111 -14.59 14.14 13.73
C ALA A 111 -13.26 13.78 14.42
N THR A 112 -12.31 13.20 13.69
CA THR A 112 -11.08 12.61 14.26
C THR A 112 -9.84 13.04 13.45
N PRO A 113 -9.32 14.26 13.66
CA PRO A 113 -8.17 14.78 12.91
C PRO A 113 -6.87 13.99 13.07
N GLU A 114 -6.76 13.17 14.13
CA GLU A 114 -5.60 12.33 14.42
C GLU A 114 -5.50 11.06 13.57
N VAL A 115 -6.44 10.80 12.65
CA VAL A 115 -6.32 9.68 11.70
C VAL A 115 -5.07 9.85 10.86
N ALA A 116 -4.15 8.90 11.00
CA ALA A 116 -2.86 8.93 10.33
C ALA A 116 -2.87 8.22 8.98
N ILE A 117 -3.78 7.27 8.77
CA ILE A 117 -3.90 6.47 7.54
C ILE A 117 -5.31 5.86 7.42
N VAL A 118 -5.75 5.65 6.18
CA VAL A 118 -7.03 5.00 5.86
C VAL A 118 -6.78 3.70 5.10
N LEU A 119 -7.47 2.64 5.50
CA LEU A 119 -7.61 1.39 4.74
C LEU A 119 -9.03 1.39 4.16
N MET A 120 -9.13 1.39 2.83
CA MET A 120 -10.39 1.61 2.12
C MET A 120 -10.75 0.41 1.25
N ASP A 121 -11.82 -0.30 1.60
CA ASP A 121 -12.39 -1.27 0.66
C ASP A 121 -12.95 -0.56 -0.58
N ILE A 122 -12.71 -1.17 -1.75
CA ILE A 122 -13.21 -0.66 -3.01
C ILE A 122 -14.65 -1.09 -3.25
N MET A 123 -15.03 -2.29 -2.85
CA MET A 123 -16.30 -2.91 -3.19
C MET A 123 -17.33 -2.73 -2.07
N MET A 124 -17.85 -1.51 -1.92
CA MET A 124 -18.89 -1.22 -0.93
C MET A 124 -20.21 -0.80 -1.61
N PRO A 125 -21.37 -1.07 -0.98
CA PRO A 125 -22.67 -0.64 -1.50
C PRO A 125 -22.87 0.88 -1.38
N GLU A 126 -23.78 1.45 -2.17
CA GLU A 126 -24.15 2.85 -2.23
C GLU A 126 -23.04 3.81 -2.69
N MET A 127 -21.98 3.94 -1.89
CA MET A 127 -20.82 4.77 -2.16
C MET A 127 -19.57 3.88 -2.11
N ASP A 128 -19.05 3.53 -3.29
CA ASP A 128 -17.88 2.68 -3.41
C ASP A 128 -16.59 3.36 -2.91
N GLY A 129 -15.51 2.59 -2.79
CA GLY A 129 -14.23 3.10 -2.31
C GLY A 129 -13.63 4.17 -3.22
N TYR A 130 -13.84 4.09 -4.54
CA TYR A 130 -13.36 5.11 -5.47
C TYR A 130 -14.04 6.46 -5.23
N GLN A 131 -15.36 6.46 -5.14
CA GLN A 131 -16.16 7.68 -4.85
C GLN A 131 -15.80 8.25 -3.49
N THR A 132 -15.61 7.38 -2.50
CA THR A 132 -15.22 7.80 -1.13
C THR A 132 -13.84 8.46 -1.13
N MET A 133 -12.85 7.87 -1.79
CA MET A 133 -11.51 8.45 -1.90
C MET A 133 -11.53 9.80 -2.62
N GLN A 134 -12.27 9.94 -3.71
CA GLN A 134 -12.42 11.21 -4.43
C GLN A 134 -13.05 12.28 -3.54
N ALA A 135 -14.08 11.93 -2.76
CA ALA A 135 -14.70 12.84 -1.80
C ALA A 135 -13.71 13.28 -0.71
N ILE A 136 -12.95 12.35 -0.14
CA ILE A 136 -11.88 12.66 0.83
C ILE A 136 -10.84 13.60 0.21
N ARG A 137 -10.38 13.35 -1.01
CA ARG A 137 -9.37 14.17 -1.70
C ARG A 137 -9.87 15.56 -2.09
N SER A 138 -11.18 15.76 -2.19
CA SER A 138 -11.79 17.08 -2.43
C SER A 138 -11.58 18.03 -1.25
N ASN A 139 -11.46 17.51 -0.03
CA ASN A 139 -11.10 18.29 1.14
C ASN A 139 -9.58 18.53 1.18
N ARG A 140 -9.19 19.82 1.29
CA ARG A 140 -7.77 20.22 1.30
C ARG A 140 -6.97 19.63 2.47
N GLU A 141 -7.61 19.39 3.60
CA GLU A 141 -6.99 18.85 4.81
C GLU A 141 -6.51 17.41 4.59
N TYR A 142 -7.26 16.61 3.80
CA TYR A 142 -6.96 15.19 3.58
C TYR A 142 -6.16 14.92 2.31
N ARG A 143 -5.66 15.94 1.61
CA ARG A 143 -4.87 15.75 0.38
C ARG A 143 -3.62 14.90 0.57
N ARG A 144 -3.03 14.95 1.76
CA ARG A 144 -1.79 14.22 2.11
C ARG A 144 -2.05 13.00 3.00
N LEU A 145 -3.28 12.77 3.43
CA LEU A 145 -3.63 11.62 4.23
C LEU A 145 -3.40 10.34 3.42
N PRO A 146 -2.53 9.41 3.85
CA PRO A 146 -2.34 8.16 3.13
C PRO A 146 -3.64 7.35 3.10
N ILE A 147 -3.99 6.82 1.93
CA ILE A 147 -5.13 5.92 1.74
C ILE A 147 -4.62 4.69 1.01
N ILE A 148 -4.73 3.52 1.64
CA ILE A 148 -4.43 2.23 1.03
C ILE A 148 -5.74 1.60 0.60
N ALA A 149 -5.90 1.37 -0.71
CA ALA A 149 -7.07 0.71 -1.26
C ALA A 149 -6.97 -0.81 -1.06
N LEU A 150 -8.07 -1.43 -0.61
CA LEU A 150 -8.20 -2.89 -0.49
C LEU A 150 -9.10 -3.38 -1.62
N THR A 151 -8.57 -4.15 -2.57
CA THR A 151 -9.30 -4.53 -3.79
C THR A 151 -9.36 -6.04 -3.98
N ALA A 152 -10.52 -6.55 -4.39
CA ALA A 152 -10.69 -7.96 -4.77
C ALA A 152 -10.04 -8.30 -6.13
N LYS A 153 -9.70 -7.29 -6.93
CA LYS A 153 -9.11 -7.46 -8.26
C LYS A 153 -7.72 -6.84 -8.30
N ALA A 154 -6.72 -7.66 -8.56
CA ALA A 154 -5.32 -7.26 -8.71
C ALA A 154 -4.91 -7.17 -10.20
N MET A 155 -5.83 -6.85 -11.10
CA MET A 155 -5.52 -6.70 -12.52
C MET A 155 -4.87 -5.33 -12.79
N LYS A 156 -4.04 -5.27 -13.84
CA LYS A 156 -3.24 -4.09 -14.20
C LYS A 156 -4.05 -2.78 -14.31
N GLY A 157 -5.33 -2.85 -14.70
CA GLY A 157 -6.21 -1.67 -14.78
C GLY A 157 -6.85 -1.25 -13.44
N ASP A 158 -6.90 -2.12 -12.45
CA ASP A 158 -7.54 -1.80 -11.16
C ASP A 158 -6.62 -0.96 -10.26
N ARG A 159 -5.30 -1.19 -10.35
CA ARG A 159 -4.29 -0.35 -9.68
C ARG A 159 -4.39 1.10 -10.16
N GLU A 160 -4.39 1.31 -11.47
CA GLU A 160 -4.47 2.63 -12.09
C GLU A 160 -5.73 3.37 -11.62
N LYS A 161 -6.88 2.71 -11.59
CA LYS A 161 -8.14 3.27 -11.09
C LYS A 161 -8.07 3.66 -9.60
N CYS A 162 -7.42 2.84 -8.75
CA CYS A 162 -7.23 3.18 -7.34
C CYS A 162 -6.40 4.47 -7.19
N LEU A 163 -5.29 4.58 -7.91
CA LEU A 163 -4.42 5.75 -7.86
C LEU A 163 -5.10 7.00 -8.42
N GLU A 164 -5.81 6.88 -9.54
CA GLU A 164 -6.60 7.98 -10.13
C GLU A 164 -7.71 8.46 -9.19
N ALA A 165 -8.32 7.56 -8.42
CA ALA A 165 -9.30 7.92 -7.41
C ALA A 165 -8.69 8.56 -6.15
N GLY A 166 -7.35 8.58 -6.02
CA GLY A 166 -6.64 9.23 -4.94
C GLY A 166 -6.06 8.29 -3.89
N ALA A 167 -6.01 6.97 -4.14
CA ALA A 167 -5.26 6.07 -3.29
C ALA A 167 -3.76 6.42 -3.31
N SER A 168 -3.10 6.22 -2.18
CA SER A 168 -1.65 6.34 -2.06
C SER A 168 -0.97 5.01 -2.38
N ASP A 169 -1.68 3.90 -2.13
CA ASP A 169 -1.24 2.54 -2.38
C ASP A 169 -2.45 1.59 -2.47
N TYR A 170 -2.21 0.33 -2.84
CA TYR A 170 -3.27 -0.67 -2.91
C TYR A 170 -2.78 -2.05 -2.45
N LEU A 171 -3.68 -2.86 -1.92
CA LEU A 171 -3.46 -4.25 -1.54
C LEU A 171 -4.58 -5.14 -2.09
N ALA A 172 -4.20 -6.31 -2.60
CA ALA A 172 -5.17 -7.29 -3.08
C ALA A 172 -5.80 -8.07 -1.92
N LYS A 173 -7.11 -8.29 -1.98
CA LYS A 173 -7.82 -9.23 -1.09
C LYS A 173 -7.64 -10.67 -1.63
N PRO A 174 -7.42 -11.68 -0.79
CA PRO A 174 -7.35 -11.59 0.68
C PRO A 174 -6.09 -10.87 1.15
N VAL A 175 -6.26 -9.93 2.09
CA VAL A 175 -5.17 -9.09 2.57
C VAL A 175 -4.13 -9.92 3.31
N ASN A 176 -2.91 -9.94 2.81
CA ASN A 176 -1.79 -10.57 3.50
C ASN A 176 -1.29 -9.66 4.63
N THR A 177 -1.24 -10.18 5.85
CA THR A 177 -0.87 -9.43 7.05
C THR A 177 0.52 -8.79 6.95
N GLU A 178 1.52 -9.50 6.43
CA GLU A 178 2.88 -8.98 6.30
C GLU A 178 2.96 -7.82 5.29
N GLN A 179 2.25 -7.96 4.17
CA GLN A 179 2.16 -6.89 3.17
C GLN A 179 1.45 -5.66 3.72
N LEU A 180 0.36 -5.85 4.47
CA LEU A 180 -0.37 -4.76 5.13
C LEU A 180 0.54 -4.01 6.10
N LEU A 181 1.21 -4.71 7.00
CA LEU A 181 2.10 -4.10 7.98
C LEU A 181 3.29 -3.39 7.31
N SER A 182 3.85 -3.96 6.25
CA SER A 182 4.91 -3.31 5.47
C SER A 182 4.44 -2.02 4.82
N ALA A 183 3.25 -2.02 4.22
CA ALA A 183 2.67 -0.82 3.61
C ALA A 183 2.38 0.26 4.67
N LEU A 184 1.80 -0.12 5.82
CA LEU A 184 1.55 0.81 6.92
C LEU A 184 2.83 1.46 7.44
N ARG A 185 3.90 0.68 7.68
CA ARG A 185 5.19 1.23 8.11
C ARG A 185 5.76 2.22 7.09
N MET A 186 5.72 1.86 5.80
CA MET A 186 6.22 2.73 4.72
C MET A 186 5.50 4.10 4.70
N TRP A 187 4.19 4.11 4.92
CA TRP A 187 3.40 5.33 4.87
C TRP A 187 3.39 6.13 6.18
N LEU A 188 3.62 5.48 7.32
CA LEU A 188 3.62 6.10 8.65
C LEU A 188 5.03 6.47 9.15
N HIS A 189 6.08 5.91 8.55
CA HIS A 189 7.47 6.27 8.83
C HIS A 189 7.79 7.64 8.21
N ARG A 190 7.46 8.71 8.92
CA ARG A 190 7.79 10.10 8.56
C ARG A 190 8.17 10.90 9.79
#